data_7d4b8d95b79040c1f2d41c3a9c5f20d0
#
_entry.id   7d4b8d95b79040c1f2d41c3a9c5f20d0
#
_cell.length_a   1.000
_cell.length_b   1.000
_cell.length_c   1.000
_cell.angle_alpha   90.00
_cell.angle_beta   90.00
_cell.angle_gamma   90.00
#
_symmetry.space_group_name_H-M   'P 1'
#
loop_
_entity.id
_entity.type
_entity.pdbx_description
1 polymer ?
#
loop_
_entity_poly.entity_id
_entity_poly.type
_entity_poly.pdbx_seq_one_letter_code
_entity_poly.pdbx_strand_id
1 'polypeptide(L)' 'MYYVYILSCSDGKPYTGCTEDLKDRIVRHQKGNVPATKGRLPIELISYFAFSSKYTAFNFEKYLKSGS' A
#
# COMPACT_ATOMS: atom_id res chain seq x y z
N MET A 1 11.95 -3.61 9.24
CA MET A 1 11.76 -3.65 7.78
C MET A 1 10.66 -2.66 7.39
N TYR A 2 10.81 -2.04 6.24
CA TYR A 2 9.82 -1.11 5.70
C TYR A 2 9.26 -1.72 4.42
N TYR A 3 7.94 -1.68 4.26
CA TYR A 3 7.27 -2.33 3.13
C TYR A 3 6.56 -1.31 2.28
N VAL A 4 6.76 -1.41 0.96
CA VAL A 4 5.94 -0.71 -0.02
C VAL A 4 5.01 -1.75 -0.62
N TYR A 5 3.71 -1.50 -0.58
CA TYR A 5 2.72 -2.48 -1.01
C TYR A 5 1.78 -1.89 -2.06
N ILE A 6 1.24 -2.78 -2.88
CA ILE A 6 0.31 -2.40 -3.94
C ILE A 6 -0.97 -3.21 -3.74
N LEU A 7 -2.09 -2.50 -3.69
CA LEU A 7 -3.42 -3.11 -3.55
C LEU A 7 -4.21 -2.95 -4.84
N SER A 8 -5.02 -3.96 -5.15
CA SER A 8 -6.10 -3.83 -6.13
C SER A 8 -7.35 -3.39 -5.37
N CYS A 9 -8.05 -2.42 -5.90
CA CYS A 9 -9.27 -1.90 -5.29
C CYS A 9 -10.49 -2.17 -6.18
N SER A 10 -11.69 -2.02 -5.60
CA SER A 10 -12.93 -2.31 -6.32
C SER A 10 -13.15 -1.43 -7.55
N ASP A 11 -12.56 -0.24 -7.56
CA ASP A 11 -12.66 0.69 -8.69
C ASP A 11 -11.71 0.35 -9.85
N GLY A 12 -10.96 -0.74 -9.73
CA GLY A 12 -10.01 -1.17 -10.76
C GLY A 12 -8.70 -0.42 -10.77
N LYS A 13 -8.51 0.53 -9.85
CA LYS A 13 -7.28 1.33 -9.76
C LYS A 13 -6.42 0.83 -8.61
N PRO A 14 -5.10 0.76 -8.78
CA PRO A 14 -4.21 0.34 -7.71
C PRO A 14 -4.05 1.42 -6.65
N TYR A 15 -3.70 1.00 -5.46
CA TYR A 15 -3.29 1.88 -4.37
C TYR A 15 -1.92 1.46 -3.90
N THR A 16 -1.00 2.41 -3.74
CA THR A 16 0.35 2.15 -3.25
C THR A 16 0.54 2.80 -1.89
N GLY A 17 1.07 2.06 -0.94
CA GLY A 17 1.32 2.56 0.40
C GLY A 17 2.65 2.07 0.95
N CYS A 18 3.02 2.60 2.11
CA CYS A 18 4.24 2.22 2.80
C CYS A 18 3.95 2.03 4.28
N THR A 19 4.52 0.99 4.89
CA THR A 19 4.28 0.68 6.30
C THR A 19 5.42 -0.14 6.88
N GLU A 20 5.59 -0.08 8.20
CA GLU A 20 6.50 -0.97 8.92
C GLU A 20 5.83 -2.29 9.28
N ASP A 21 4.50 -2.30 9.33
CA ASP A 21 3.73 -3.50 9.69
C ASP A 21 2.72 -3.78 8.59
N LEU A 22 3.17 -4.60 7.63
CA LEU A 22 2.36 -4.90 6.45
C LEU A 22 1.07 -5.62 6.81
N LYS A 23 1.16 -6.63 7.66
CA LYS A 23 -0.01 -7.44 8.02
C LYS A 23 -1.09 -6.60 8.70
N ASP A 24 -0.70 -5.78 9.67
CA ASP A 24 -1.62 -4.90 10.36
C ASP A 24 -2.25 -3.89 9.40
N ARG A 25 -1.44 -3.30 8.53
CA ARG A 25 -1.91 -2.30 7.60
C ARG A 25 -2.92 -2.88 6.61
N ILE A 26 -2.70 -4.08 6.11
CA ILE A 26 -3.64 -4.74 5.20
C ILE A 26 -4.97 -4.99 5.91
N VAL A 27 -4.93 -5.44 7.16
CA VAL A 27 -6.15 -5.64 7.95
C VAL A 27 -6.91 -4.32 8.11
N ARG A 28 -6.21 -3.22 8.35
CA ARG A 28 -6.86 -1.90 8.45
C ARG A 28 -7.54 -1.49 7.15
N HIS A 29 -6.89 -1.74 6.02
CA HIS A 29 -7.52 -1.49 4.72
C HIS A 29 -8.78 -2.32 4.55
N GLN A 30 -8.71 -3.61 4.88
CA GLN A 30 -9.85 -4.53 4.73
C GLN A 30 -11.03 -4.12 5.60
N LYS A 31 -10.77 -3.52 6.76
CA LYS A 31 -11.82 -3.06 7.68
C LYS A 31 -12.37 -1.68 7.32
N GLY A 32 -11.83 -1.04 6.30
CA GLY A 32 -12.26 0.29 5.91
C GLY A 32 -11.74 1.39 6.83
N ASN A 33 -10.64 1.15 7.55
CA ASN A 33 -10.08 2.11 8.50
C ASN A 33 -8.99 3.00 7.91
N VAL A 34 -8.74 2.86 6.61
CA VAL A 34 -7.78 3.73 5.91
C VAL A 34 -8.58 4.64 4.97
N PRO A 35 -8.63 5.95 5.24
CA PRO A 35 -9.47 6.86 4.47
C PRO A 35 -9.25 6.79 2.96
N ALA A 36 -8.00 6.60 2.53
CA ALA A 36 -7.66 6.58 1.11
C ALA A 36 -8.33 5.43 0.33
N THR A 37 -8.66 4.32 1.01
CA THR A 37 -9.25 3.15 0.36
C THR A 37 -10.63 2.79 0.93
N LYS A 38 -11.13 3.55 1.89
CA LYS A 38 -12.39 3.25 2.57
C LYS A 38 -13.56 3.09 1.62
N GLY A 39 -13.65 3.94 0.60
CA GLY A 39 -14.71 3.88 -0.40
C GLY A 39 -14.41 2.97 -1.58
N ARG A 40 -13.32 2.21 -1.53
CA ARG A 40 -12.81 1.42 -2.64
C ARG A 40 -12.68 -0.06 -2.30
N LEU A 41 -13.39 -0.49 -1.27
CA LEU A 41 -13.40 -1.89 -0.87
C LEU A 41 -14.26 -2.72 -1.84
N PRO A 42 -13.96 -4.01 -1.99
CA PRO A 42 -12.90 -4.76 -1.35
C PRO A 42 -11.52 -4.46 -1.94
N ILE A 43 -10.50 -4.65 -1.13
CA ILE A 43 -9.11 -4.52 -1.58
C ILE A 43 -8.43 -5.88 -1.55
N GLU A 44 -7.39 -6.04 -2.36
CA GLU A 44 -6.60 -7.25 -2.42
C GLU A 44 -5.13 -6.87 -2.56
N LEU A 45 -4.26 -7.52 -1.78
CA LEU A 45 -2.83 -7.30 -1.90
C LEU A 45 -2.32 -7.96 -3.18
N ILE A 46 -1.75 -7.15 -4.08
CA ILE A 46 -1.19 -7.64 -5.33
C ILE A 46 0.28 -7.99 -5.14
N SER A 47 1.04 -7.08 -4.51
CA SER A 47 2.48 -7.22 -4.41
C SER A 47 2.99 -6.37 -3.26
N TYR A 48 4.18 -6.70 -2.78
CA TYR A 48 4.87 -5.86 -1.81
C TYR A 48 6.37 -6.01 -1.97
N PHE A 49 7.10 -5.01 -1.48
CA PHE A 49 8.56 -4.94 -1.52
C PHE A 49 9.06 -4.58 -0.14
N ALA A 50 10.08 -5.29 0.34
CA ALA A 50 10.64 -5.07 1.66
C ALA A 50 11.98 -4.37 1.56
N PHE A 51 12.18 -3.34 2.39
CA PHE A 51 13.41 -2.55 2.42
C PHE A 51 13.91 -2.45 3.85
N SER A 52 15.22 -2.50 4.03
CA SER A 52 15.82 -2.28 5.34
C SER A 52 15.90 -0.79 5.67
N SER A 53 15.88 0.08 4.66
CA SER A 53 15.98 1.52 4.83
C SER A 53 14.65 2.21 4.62
N LYS A 54 14.25 3.04 5.59
CA LYS A 54 13.05 3.86 5.51
C LYS A 54 13.08 4.77 4.28
N TYR A 55 14.21 5.39 4.04
CA TYR A 55 14.35 6.33 2.92
C TYR A 55 14.23 5.64 1.57
N THR A 56 14.82 4.46 1.44
CA THR A 56 14.69 3.67 0.21
C THR A 56 13.25 3.31 -0.05
N ALA A 57 12.52 2.89 0.99
CA ALA A 57 11.10 2.55 0.88
C ALA A 57 10.27 3.75 0.45
N PHE A 58 10.47 4.91 1.10
CA PHE A 58 9.73 6.12 0.76
C PHE A 58 10.01 6.57 -0.67
N ASN A 59 11.25 6.51 -1.10
CA ASN A 59 11.61 6.89 -2.46
C ASN A 59 10.97 5.95 -3.49
N PHE A 60 10.92 4.67 -3.18
CA PHE A 60 10.29 3.70 -4.06
C PHE A 60 8.77 3.91 -4.14
N GLU A 61 8.14 4.16 -3.01
CA GLU A 61 6.71 4.48 -2.98
C GLU A 61 6.42 5.71 -3.84
N LYS A 62 7.22 6.75 -3.66
CA LYS A 62 7.08 7.99 -4.42
C LYS A 62 7.24 7.75 -5.92
N TYR A 63 8.22 6.93 -6.29
CA TYR A 63 8.46 6.56 -7.67
C TYR A 63 7.23 5.88 -8.28
N LEU A 64 6.66 4.91 -7.56
CA LEU A 64 5.47 4.20 -8.03
C LEU A 64 4.26 5.12 -8.17
N LYS A 65 4.10 6.06 -7.23
CA LYS A 65 2.97 7.00 -7.24
C LYS A 65 3.10 8.05 -8.33
N SER A 66 4.31 8.30 -8.81
CA SER A 66 4.51 9.31 -9.86
C SER A 66 3.89 8.89 -11.21
N GLY A 67 3.58 7.62 -11.36
CA GLY A 67 2.86 7.13 -12.53
C GLY A 67 3.65 7.13 -13.82
N SER A 68 4.92 7.23 -13.73
CA SER A 68 5.77 7.26 -14.91
C SER A 68 5.93 5.91 -15.52
#